data_8a1030440b8debc681bcd4ec33394368
#
_entry.id   8a1030440b8debc681bcd4ec33394368
#
_cell.length_a   1.000
_cell.length_b   1.000
_cell.length_c   1.000
_cell.angle_alpha   90.00
_cell.angle_beta   90.00
_cell.angle_gamma   90.00
#
_symmetry.space_group_name_H-M   'P 1'
#
loop_
_entity.id
_entity.type
_entity.pdbx_description
1 polymer ?
#
loop_
_entity_poly.entity_id
_entity_poly.type
_entity_poly.pdbx_seq_one_letter_code
_entity_poly.pdbx_strand_id
1 'polypeptide(L)'
;MRLICCMIALLAAITGQAGAQDFPKRPVRFVVPLPPGGSPDLMARTIAAGLSGNWPQQIVVDNRPGAHHNLAADIVARSAPDGYTWLLTTDNILVVNPHLEKVPFDPFRDFAPVMQIAQLQFLLVVHPSVPARSVQELVALARAKPGALNYGSSGNGSPQHLGTSMLQYFAGIQMHHIPYKGAAPAINDLLPGRIQVWIGAANSLVPHIKDGRLRLLAAAGSKRSPLAPEAPTIAETGYPGYALDIWLSITMPAKSPPAVIARVNADVARVLGTQEMRARLAPQGIEVVTGTPQALAKLIRDDHARWGKLIAQAGIKGD
;
A
#
# COMPACT_ATOMS: atom_id res chain seq x y z
N MET A 1 -31.16 -22.78 41.69
CA MET A 1 -31.20 -22.50 40.24
C MET A 1 -30.28 -21.34 39.79
N ARG A 2 -30.25 -20.19 40.48
CA ARG A 2 -29.40 -19.03 40.07
C ARG A 2 -27.87 -19.27 40.17
N LEU A 3 -27.39 -20.02 41.16
CA LEU A 3 -25.96 -20.34 41.32
C LEU A 3 -25.43 -21.30 40.23
N ILE A 4 -26.23 -22.24 39.76
CA ILE A 4 -25.85 -23.21 38.72
C ILE A 4 -25.72 -22.50 37.35
N CYS A 5 -26.62 -21.55 37.06
CA CYS A 5 -26.51 -20.74 35.83
C CYS A 5 -25.25 -19.86 35.79
N CYS A 6 -24.82 -19.30 36.93
CA CYS A 6 -23.58 -18.51 37.00
C CYS A 6 -22.30 -19.35 36.81
N MET A 7 -22.28 -20.60 37.34
CA MET A 7 -21.16 -21.51 37.11
C MET A 7 -21.03 -21.96 35.65
N ILE A 8 -22.15 -22.24 34.97
CA ILE A 8 -22.14 -22.62 33.54
C ILE A 8 -21.71 -21.47 32.68
N ALA A 9 -22.08 -20.21 32.97
CA ALA A 9 -21.64 -19.04 32.27
C ALA A 9 -20.13 -18.76 32.44
N LEU A 10 -19.55 -19.06 33.60
CA LEU A 10 -18.13 -18.91 33.88
C LEU A 10 -17.28 -19.97 33.17
N LEU A 11 -17.78 -21.23 33.04
CA LEU A 11 -17.09 -22.28 32.26
C LEU A 11 -17.10 -22.01 30.77
N ALA A 12 -18.13 -21.38 30.20
CA ALA A 12 -18.21 -21.05 28.79
C ALA A 12 -17.21 -19.93 28.37
N ALA A 13 -16.82 -19.05 29.32
CA ALA A 13 -15.84 -17.99 29.06
C ALA A 13 -14.39 -18.51 28.99
N ILE A 14 -14.07 -19.68 29.56
CA ILE A 14 -12.71 -20.24 29.61
C ILE A 14 -12.36 -21.02 28.33
N THR A 15 -13.36 -21.53 27.60
CA THR A 15 -13.13 -22.35 26.39
C THR A 15 -12.70 -21.55 25.16
N GLY A 16 -12.87 -20.22 25.16
CA GLY A 16 -12.49 -19.36 24.03
C GLY A 16 -10.99 -19.02 23.92
N GLN A 17 -10.21 -19.19 25.01
CA GLN A 17 -8.79 -18.79 25.03
C GLN A 17 -7.80 -19.92 24.68
N ALA A 18 -8.20 -21.18 24.76
CA ALA A 18 -7.31 -22.33 24.53
C ALA A 18 -6.84 -22.45 23.06
N GLY A 19 -7.61 -21.98 22.09
CA GLY A 19 -7.30 -22.15 20.68
C GLY A 19 -6.18 -21.24 20.14
N ALA A 20 -5.88 -20.11 20.79
CA ALA A 20 -4.88 -19.17 20.32
C ALA A 20 -3.47 -19.45 20.85
N GLN A 21 -3.34 -20.15 21.98
CA GLN A 21 -2.03 -20.50 22.55
C GLN A 21 -1.28 -21.53 21.71
N ASP A 22 -1.98 -22.39 20.99
CA ASP A 22 -1.43 -23.46 20.16
C ASP A 22 -1.27 -23.08 18.66
N PHE A 23 -1.64 -21.86 18.28
CA PHE A 23 -1.49 -21.38 16.89
C PHE A 23 -0.07 -20.86 16.64
N PRO A 24 0.58 -21.17 15.47
CA PRO A 24 0.16 -22.10 14.44
C PRO A 24 0.62 -23.54 14.69
N LYS A 25 -0.20 -24.56 14.32
CA LYS A 25 0.15 -26.02 14.37
C LYS A 25 0.64 -26.53 13.00
N ARG A 26 0.50 -25.77 11.93
CA ARG A 26 0.94 -26.08 10.57
C ARG A 26 1.43 -24.81 9.89
N PRO A 27 2.17 -24.93 8.77
CA PRO A 27 2.66 -23.76 8.04
C PRO A 27 1.56 -22.74 7.69
N VAL A 28 1.87 -21.47 7.80
CA VAL A 28 1.00 -20.36 7.43
C VAL A 28 1.34 -19.90 6.02
N ARG A 29 0.34 -19.72 5.17
CA ARG A 29 0.49 -19.21 3.81
C ARG A 29 0.29 -17.70 3.81
N PHE A 30 1.31 -16.94 3.40
CA PHE A 30 1.26 -15.49 3.26
C PHE A 30 1.25 -15.12 1.78
N VAL A 31 0.06 -14.85 1.25
CA VAL A 31 -0.16 -14.53 -0.16
C VAL A 31 0.24 -13.09 -0.43
N VAL A 32 1.10 -12.88 -1.44
CA VAL A 32 1.62 -11.57 -1.86
C VAL A 32 1.15 -11.28 -3.28
N PRO A 33 0.48 -10.14 -3.55
CA PRO A 33 -0.15 -9.86 -4.85
C PRO A 33 0.81 -9.41 -5.96
N LEU A 34 2.11 -9.37 -5.69
CA LEU A 34 3.12 -8.89 -6.62
C LEU A 34 4.23 -9.94 -6.83
N PRO A 35 4.98 -9.83 -7.95
CA PRO A 35 6.18 -10.62 -8.15
C PRO A 35 7.20 -10.42 -7.01
N PRO A 36 8.11 -11.41 -6.81
CA PRO A 36 9.20 -11.28 -5.84
C PRO A 36 10.08 -10.05 -6.10
N GLY A 37 10.66 -9.48 -5.02
CA GLY A 37 11.68 -8.41 -5.07
C GLY A 37 11.15 -6.99 -4.86
N GLY A 38 9.83 -6.75 -4.89
CA GLY A 38 9.25 -5.45 -4.56
C GLY A 38 9.09 -5.21 -3.05
N SER A 39 8.73 -3.98 -2.65
CA SER A 39 8.49 -3.63 -1.24
C SER A 39 7.47 -4.55 -0.53
N PRO A 40 6.36 -4.98 -1.17
CA PRO A 40 5.44 -5.93 -0.54
C PRO A 40 6.07 -7.30 -0.28
N ASP A 41 6.84 -7.85 -1.21
CA ASP A 41 7.54 -9.13 -1.03
C ASP A 41 8.61 -9.03 0.07
N LEU A 42 9.38 -7.93 0.08
CA LEU A 42 10.35 -7.63 1.13
C LEU A 42 9.68 -7.61 2.51
N MET A 43 8.53 -6.94 2.64
CA MET A 43 7.77 -6.88 3.89
C MET A 43 7.28 -8.25 4.34
N ALA A 44 6.71 -9.05 3.42
CA ALA A 44 6.22 -10.40 3.74
C ALA A 44 7.37 -11.30 4.23
N ARG A 45 8.52 -11.30 3.54
CA ARG A 45 9.69 -12.10 3.93
C ARG A 45 10.31 -11.60 5.23
N THR A 46 10.33 -10.29 5.45
CA THR A 46 10.80 -9.68 6.71
C THR A 46 9.96 -10.14 7.89
N ILE A 47 8.63 -10.12 7.75
CA ILE A 47 7.71 -10.60 8.78
C ILE A 47 7.88 -12.11 8.98
N ALA A 48 7.93 -12.89 7.91
CA ALA A 48 8.11 -14.33 7.98
C ALA A 48 9.40 -14.72 8.71
N ALA A 49 10.52 -14.08 8.37
CA ALA A 49 11.81 -14.30 9.03
C ALA A 49 11.80 -13.88 10.52
N GLY A 50 11.19 -12.74 10.83
CA GLY A 50 11.11 -12.24 12.22
C GLY A 50 10.23 -13.09 13.13
N LEU A 51 9.22 -13.78 12.58
CA LEU A 51 8.36 -14.69 13.32
C LEU A 51 8.95 -16.10 13.46
N SER A 52 9.86 -16.53 12.57
CA SER A 52 10.39 -17.90 12.54
C SER A 52 11.10 -18.33 13.84
N GLY A 53 11.69 -17.39 14.58
CA GLY A 53 12.34 -17.66 15.85
C GLY A 53 11.39 -17.91 17.03
N ASN A 54 10.13 -17.49 16.92
CA ASN A 54 9.15 -17.53 18.00
C ASN A 54 7.91 -18.40 17.68
N TRP A 55 7.79 -18.81 16.45
CA TRP A 55 6.66 -19.63 15.99
C TRP A 55 7.11 -21.06 15.70
N PRO A 56 6.32 -22.08 16.10
CA PRO A 56 6.68 -23.50 15.87
C PRO A 56 6.57 -23.89 14.40
N GLN A 57 5.97 -23.07 13.57
CA GLN A 57 5.71 -23.33 12.15
C GLN A 57 6.20 -22.17 11.30
N GLN A 58 6.65 -22.47 10.09
CA GLN A 58 7.12 -21.48 9.14
C GLN A 58 5.96 -20.72 8.46
N ILE A 59 6.26 -19.50 8.01
CA ILE A 59 5.40 -18.72 7.14
C ILE A 59 5.92 -18.83 5.72
N VAL A 60 5.09 -19.39 4.83
CA VAL A 60 5.42 -19.57 3.42
C VAL A 60 4.90 -18.37 2.63
N VAL A 61 5.82 -17.56 2.10
CA VAL A 61 5.49 -16.42 1.23
C VAL A 61 5.17 -16.97 -0.17
N ASP A 62 3.94 -16.72 -0.64
CA ASP A 62 3.39 -17.21 -1.90
C ASP A 62 3.00 -16.03 -2.79
N ASN A 63 3.85 -15.70 -3.76
CA ASN A 63 3.63 -14.61 -4.70
C ASN A 63 2.61 -15.00 -5.77
N ARG A 64 1.48 -14.26 -5.85
CA ARG A 64 0.36 -14.47 -6.78
C ARG A 64 0.02 -13.16 -7.51
N PRO A 65 0.87 -12.73 -8.45
CA PRO A 65 0.60 -11.53 -9.23
C PRO A 65 -0.52 -11.78 -10.26
N GLY A 66 -1.19 -10.71 -10.66
CA GLY A 66 -2.18 -10.73 -11.73
C GLY A 66 -3.48 -9.99 -11.41
N ALA A 67 -4.24 -9.66 -12.44
CA ALA A 67 -5.54 -8.99 -12.37
C ALA A 67 -5.52 -7.76 -11.44
N HIS A 68 -4.59 -6.84 -11.65
CA HIS A 68 -4.38 -5.65 -10.79
C HIS A 68 -4.30 -5.98 -9.29
N HIS A 69 -3.67 -7.12 -8.96
CA HIS A 69 -3.53 -7.68 -7.59
C HIS A 69 -4.79 -8.42 -7.08
N ASN A 70 -5.92 -8.38 -7.80
CA ASN A 70 -7.18 -8.98 -7.37
C ASN A 70 -7.12 -10.52 -7.33
N LEU A 71 -6.23 -11.18 -8.11
CA LEU A 71 -6.03 -12.63 -8.06
C LEU A 71 -5.66 -13.10 -6.64
N ALA A 72 -4.69 -12.45 -6.01
CA ALA A 72 -4.27 -12.78 -4.65
C ALA A 72 -5.39 -12.57 -3.64
N ALA A 73 -6.14 -11.49 -3.79
CA ALA A 73 -7.28 -11.17 -2.93
C ALA A 73 -8.39 -12.21 -3.06
N ASP A 74 -8.76 -12.63 -4.27
CA ASP A 74 -9.79 -13.65 -4.50
C ASP A 74 -9.38 -15.01 -3.89
N ILE A 75 -8.11 -15.40 -4.04
CA ILE A 75 -7.57 -16.60 -3.41
C ILE A 75 -7.78 -16.56 -1.88
N VAL A 76 -7.47 -15.44 -1.24
CA VAL A 76 -7.59 -15.33 0.22
C VAL A 76 -9.05 -15.20 0.64
N ALA A 77 -9.87 -14.43 -0.05
CA ALA A 77 -11.29 -14.28 0.23
C ALA A 77 -12.03 -15.64 0.25
N ARG A 78 -11.61 -16.58 -0.61
CA ARG A 78 -12.18 -17.94 -0.70
C ARG A 78 -11.50 -18.98 0.19
N SER A 79 -10.44 -18.61 0.90
CA SER A 79 -9.73 -19.54 1.78
C SER A 79 -10.51 -19.80 3.07
N ALA A 80 -10.21 -20.93 3.74
CA ALA A 80 -10.80 -21.26 5.03
C ALA A 80 -10.50 -20.15 6.07
N PRO A 81 -11.49 -19.72 6.85
CA PRO A 81 -11.31 -18.67 7.86
C PRO A 81 -10.72 -19.23 9.17
N ASP A 82 -9.60 -19.93 9.07
CA ASP A 82 -8.93 -20.61 10.20
C ASP A 82 -7.63 -19.90 10.64
N GLY A 83 -7.29 -18.77 9.98
CA GLY A 83 -6.12 -17.96 10.29
C GLY A 83 -4.83 -18.41 9.60
N TYR A 84 -4.83 -19.48 8.81
CA TYR A 84 -3.63 -20.01 8.15
C TYR A 84 -3.35 -19.44 6.75
N THR A 85 -4.24 -18.61 6.23
CA THR A 85 -4.02 -17.91 4.96
C THR A 85 -4.15 -16.41 5.20
N TRP A 86 -3.09 -15.67 4.91
CA TRP A 86 -3.03 -14.21 5.02
C TRP A 86 -2.87 -13.59 3.65
N LEU A 87 -3.41 -12.39 3.48
CA LEU A 87 -3.12 -11.53 2.35
C LEU A 87 -2.20 -10.41 2.81
N LEU A 88 -1.07 -10.22 2.14
CA LEU A 88 -0.41 -8.93 2.15
C LEU A 88 -1.24 -8.02 1.23
N THR A 89 -1.97 -7.11 1.82
CA THR A 89 -2.87 -6.22 1.10
C THR A 89 -2.15 -4.94 0.74
N THR A 90 -2.09 -4.63 -0.55
CA THR A 90 -1.80 -3.27 -1.03
C THR A 90 -3.13 -2.49 -1.02
N ASP A 91 -3.06 -1.21 -0.70
CA ASP A 91 -4.24 -0.33 -0.53
C ASP A 91 -5.22 -0.41 -1.71
N ASN A 92 -4.69 -0.39 -2.94
CA ASN A 92 -5.49 -0.40 -4.16
C ASN A 92 -6.49 -1.56 -4.24
N ILE A 93 -6.16 -2.73 -3.72
CA ILE A 93 -7.04 -3.92 -3.73
C ILE A 93 -8.39 -3.60 -3.08
N LEU A 94 -8.38 -2.94 -1.93
CA LEU A 94 -9.58 -2.73 -1.12
C LEU A 94 -10.23 -1.36 -1.34
N VAL A 95 -9.44 -0.34 -1.76
CA VAL A 95 -9.94 1.04 -1.74
C VAL A 95 -9.96 1.73 -3.11
N VAL A 96 -9.32 1.15 -4.12
CA VAL A 96 -9.25 1.71 -5.49
C VAL A 96 -9.92 0.81 -6.51
N ASN A 97 -9.46 -0.46 -6.62
CA ASN A 97 -9.94 -1.38 -7.65
C ASN A 97 -11.46 -1.54 -7.69
N PRO A 98 -12.19 -1.61 -6.53
CA PRO A 98 -13.64 -1.71 -6.54
C PRO A 98 -14.37 -0.52 -7.21
N HIS A 99 -13.69 0.61 -7.39
CA HIS A 99 -14.23 1.79 -8.08
C HIS A 99 -13.85 1.84 -9.57
N LEU A 100 -12.81 1.10 -9.98
CA LEU A 100 -12.31 1.11 -11.36
C LEU A 100 -12.77 -0.08 -12.16
N GLU A 101 -13.04 -1.24 -11.52
CA GLU A 101 -13.38 -2.48 -12.17
C GLU A 101 -14.30 -3.36 -11.30
N LYS A 102 -14.91 -4.38 -11.92
CA LYS A 102 -15.66 -5.39 -11.17
C LYS A 102 -14.68 -6.38 -10.52
N VAL A 103 -14.54 -6.31 -9.20
CA VAL A 103 -13.71 -7.23 -8.43
C VAL A 103 -14.52 -8.47 -7.98
N PRO A 104 -13.88 -9.66 -7.81
CA PRO A 104 -14.57 -10.91 -7.44
C PRO A 104 -14.79 -11.06 -5.91
N PHE A 105 -14.63 -10.00 -5.14
CA PHE A 105 -14.75 -9.98 -3.67
C PHE A 105 -15.40 -8.67 -3.21
N ASP A 106 -15.88 -8.67 -1.98
CA ASP A 106 -16.35 -7.47 -1.29
C ASP A 106 -15.27 -7.03 -0.27
N PRO A 107 -14.71 -5.81 -0.38
CA PRO A 107 -13.61 -5.35 0.47
C PRO A 107 -13.98 -5.27 1.96
N PHE A 108 -15.25 -5.21 2.29
CA PHE A 108 -15.72 -5.07 3.68
C PHE A 108 -16.25 -6.37 4.30
N ARG A 109 -16.74 -7.31 3.47
CA ARG A 109 -17.38 -8.56 3.93
C ARG A 109 -16.47 -9.77 3.86
N ASP A 110 -15.51 -9.79 2.90
CA ASP A 110 -14.75 -10.99 2.60
C ASP A 110 -13.39 -11.01 3.30
N PHE A 111 -13.00 -9.92 3.98
CA PHE A 111 -11.73 -9.81 4.71
C PHE A 111 -11.92 -9.39 6.16
N ALA A 112 -11.09 -9.98 7.02
CA ALA A 112 -10.89 -9.57 8.41
C ALA A 112 -9.57 -8.76 8.49
N PRO A 113 -9.61 -7.47 8.83
CA PRO A 113 -8.40 -6.66 9.03
C PRO A 113 -7.56 -7.18 10.19
N VAL A 114 -6.23 -7.24 10.01
CA VAL A 114 -5.28 -7.58 11.07
C VAL A 114 -4.53 -6.33 11.53
N MET A 115 -3.79 -5.68 10.63
CA MET A 115 -3.09 -4.41 10.89
C MET A 115 -2.53 -3.79 9.63
N GLN A 116 -2.36 -2.48 9.62
CA GLN A 116 -1.45 -1.79 8.72
C GLN A 116 -0.02 -2.13 9.14
N ILE A 117 0.87 -2.38 8.17
CA ILE A 117 2.26 -2.77 8.45
C ILE A 117 3.29 -1.76 7.92
N ALA A 118 2.93 -1.01 6.90
CA ALA A 118 3.81 -0.01 6.32
C ALA A 118 3.06 1.09 5.58
N GLN A 119 3.73 2.24 5.43
CA GLN A 119 3.42 3.28 4.46
C GLN A 119 4.61 3.42 3.51
N LEU A 120 4.34 3.53 2.21
CA LEU A 120 5.35 3.66 1.18
C LEU A 120 5.51 5.13 0.78
N GLN A 121 6.76 5.58 0.66
CA GLN A 121 7.08 6.95 0.31
C GLN A 121 7.13 7.11 -1.22
N PHE A 122 6.38 8.08 -1.74
CA PHE A 122 6.36 8.43 -3.16
C PHE A 122 6.83 9.87 -3.38
N LEU A 123 7.56 10.10 -4.47
CA LEU A 123 8.10 11.39 -4.86
C LEU A 123 7.64 11.77 -6.25
N LEU A 124 7.35 13.07 -6.46
CA LEU A 124 7.17 13.68 -7.76
C LEU A 124 8.51 14.17 -8.29
N VAL A 125 8.91 13.64 -9.43
CA VAL A 125 10.14 14.02 -10.11
C VAL A 125 9.86 14.39 -11.57
N VAL A 126 10.76 15.18 -12.13
CA VAL A 126 10.78 15.48 -13.56
C VAL A 126 12.16 15.20 -14.15
N HIS A 127 12.20 14.91 -15.46
CA HIS A 127 13.45 14.87 -16.21
C HIS A 127 14.09 16.27 -16.26
N PRO A 128 15.42 16.44 -16.18
CA PRO A 128 16.08 17.75 -16.16
C PRO A 128 15.79 18.67 -17.35
N SER A 129 15.39 18.11 -18.51
CA SER A 129 14.96 18.90 -19.67
C SER A 129 13.69 19.71 -19.46
N VAL A 130 12.87 19.35 -18.46
CA VAL A 130 11.67 20.12 -18.08
C VAL A 130 12.13 21.37 -17.35
N PRO A 131 11.82 22.59 -17.83
CA PRO A 131 12.23 23.83 -17.20
C PRO A 131 11.31 24.17 -15.99
N ALA A 132 11.18 23.22 -15.05
CA ALA A 132 10.44 23.37 -13.81
C ALA A 132 11.30 22.92 -12.62
N ARG A 133 11.34 23.74 -11.55
CA ARG A 133 12.05 23.49 -10.30
C ARG A 133 11.11 23.41 -9.10
N SER A 134 9.82 23.60 -9.33
CA SER A 134 8.77 23.50 -8.33
C SER A 134 7.50 22.89 -8.94
N VAL A 135 6.56 22.48 -8.08
CA VAL A 135 5.26 22.00 -8.54
C VAL A 135 4.49 23.10 -9.25
N GLN A 136 4.59 24.35 -8.78
CA GLN A 136 3.94 25.51 -9.39
C GLN A 136 4.46 25.75 -10.81
N GLU A 137 5.77 25.67 -11.03
CA GLU A 137 6.36 25.82 -12.35
C GLU A 137 5.95 24.67 -13.30
N LEU A 138 5.91 23.44 -12.82
CA LEU A 138 5.39 22.29 -13.58
C LEU A 138 3.94 22.52 -14.00
N VAL A 139 3.10 22.96 -13.07
CA VAL A 139 1.70 23.27 -13.34
C VAL A 139 1.55 24.42 -14.34
N ALA A 140 2.35 25.47 -14.21
CA ALA A 140 2.35 26.59 -15.17
C ALA A 140 2.71 26.11 -16.59
N LEU A 141 3.72 25.25 -16.74
CA LEU A 141 4.09 24.65 -18.02
C LEU A 141 2.96 23.81 -18.62
N ALA A 142 2.35 22.94 -17.80
CA ALA A 142 1.25 22.08 -18.25
C ALA A 142 0.01 22.88 -18.65
N ARG A 143 -0.27 24.02 -17.98
CA ARG A 143 -1.36 24.95 -18.35
C ARG A 143 -1.07 25.68 -19.66
N ALA A 144 0.17 26.12 -19.87
CA ALA A 144 0.57 26.82 -21.08
C ALA A 144 0.50 25.93 -22.34
N LYS A 145 0.72 24.63 -22.18
CA LYS A 145 0.69 23.65 -23.29
C LYS A 145 0.00 22.35 -22.80
N PRO A 146 -1.35 22.31 -22.76
CA PRO A 146 -2.09 21.13 -22.33
C PRO A 146 -1.72 19.90 -23.16
N GLY A 147 -1.45 18.77 -22.50
CA GLY A 147 -1.09 17.50 -23.13
C GLY A 147 0.33 17.39 -23.67
N ALA A 148 1.17 18.46 -23.62
CA ALA A 148 2.53 18.43 -24.15
C ALA A 148 3.52 17.67 -23.26
N LEU A 149 3.26 17.56 -21.97
CA LEU A 149 4.08 16.78 -21.03
C LEU A 149 3.57 15.34 -20.97
N ASN A 150 4.48 14.38 -21.16
CA ASN A 150 4.18 12.97 -20.98
C ASN A 150 4.52 12.56 -19.55
N TYR A 151 3.58 11.86 -18.88
CA TYR A 151 3.87 11.18 -17.63
C TYR A 151 3.74 9.68 -17.78
N GLY A 152 4.59 8.95 -17.07
CA GLY A 152 4.55 7.50 -17.07
C GLY A 152 3.76 6.94 -15.88
N SER A 153 3.32 5.69 -16.02
CA SER A 153 2.82 4.88 -14.91
C SER A 153 3.21 3.41 -15.06
N SER A 154 3.08 2.61 -14.02
CA SER A 154 3.26 1.17 -14.10
C SER A 154 2.01 0.41 -14.57
N GLY A 155 1.10 1.12 -15.23
CA GLY A 155 -0.18 0.64 -15.74
C GLY A 155 -1.35 1.47 -15.18
N ASN A 156 -2.52 1.33 -15.79
CA ASN A 156 -3.74 2.00 -15.34
C ASN A 156 -4.09 1.55 -13.91
N GLY A 157 -4.64 2.46 -13.08
CA GLY A 157 -4.95 2.19 -11.67
C GLY A 157 -3.74 2.06 -10.74
N SER A 158 -2.50 2.10 -11.28
CA SER A 158 -1.29 2.09 -10.43
C SER A 158 -1.15 3.37 -9.60
N PRO A 159 -0.40 3.33 -8.47
CA PRO A 159 -0.15 4.52 -7.66
C PRO A 159 0.39 5.72 -8.46
N GLN A 160 1.23 5.46 -9.47
CA GLN A 160 1.78 6.49 -10.36
C GLN A 160 0.69 7.15 -11.20
N HIS A 161 -0.19 6.34 -11.78
CA HIS A 161 -1.35 6.84 -12.54
C HIS A 161 -2.28 7.65 -11.66
N LEU A 162 -2.68 7.08 -10.52
CA LEU A 162 -3.60 7.73 -9.57
C LEU A 162 -3.03 9.04 -9.01
N GLY A 163 -1.76 9.04 -8.59
CA GLY A 163 -1.11 10.22 -8.05
C GLY A 163 -1.00 11.35 -9.08
N THR A 164 -0.65 11.02 -10.34
CA THR A 164 -0.57 12.04 -11.38
C THR A 164 -1.96 12.53 -11.82
N SER A 165 -2.94 11.65 -11.91
CA SER A 165 -4.34 12.03 -12.20
C SER A 165 -4.92 12.91 -11.10
N MET A 166 -4.61 12.61 -9.84
CA MET A 166 -4.96 13.46 -8.69
C MET A 166 -4.32 14.84 -8.80
N LEU A 167 -3.02 14.95 -9.16
CA LEU A 167 -2.36 16.23 -9.39
C LEU A 167 -3.03 17.00 -10.53
N GLN A 168 -3.35 16.34 -11.64
CA GLN A 168 -4.05 16.97 -12.76
C GLN A 168 -5.41 17.52 -12.34
N TYR A 169 -6.18 16.76 -11.55
CA TYR A 169 -7.47 17.18 -11.02
C TYR A 169 -7.35 18.41 -10.11
N PHE A 170 -6.47 18.37 -9.11
CA PHE A 170 -6.30 19.48 -8.16
C PHE A 170 -5.73 20.74 -8.81
N ALA A 171 -4.86 20.59 -9.80
CA ALA A 171 -4.20 21.72 -10.47
C ALA A 171 -4.97 22.23 -11.69
N GLY A 172 -6.00 21.53 -12.18
CA GLY A 172 -6.72 21.86 -13.41
C GLY A 172 -5.80 21.85 -14.63
N ILE A 173 -4.99 20.82 -14.82
CA ILE A 173 -4.03 20.66 -15.90
C ILE A 173 -4.25 19.34 -16.65
N GLN A 174 -3.63 19.25 -17.85
CA GLN A 174 -3.64 18.03 -18.65
C GLN A 174 -2.21 17.65 -19.04
N MET A 175 -1.85 16.38 -18.78
CA MET A 175 -0.63 15.73 -19.24
C MET A 175 -1.00 14.43 -19.96
N HIS A 176 -0.17 14.00 -20.91
CA HIS A 176 -0.42 12.78 -21.67
C HIS A 176 0.08 11.55 -20.90
N HIS A 177 -0.78 10.55 -20.70
CA HIS A 177 -0.45 9.32 -19.98
C HIS A 177 0.20 8.29 -20.89
N ILE A 178 1.34 7.74 -20.45
CA ILE A 178 2.04 6.63 -21.09
C ILE A 178 2.08 5.45 -20.11
N PRO A 179 1.20 4.44 -20.25
CA PRO A 179 1.20 3.26 -19.38
C PRO A 179 2.31 2.28 -19.77
N TYR A 180 3.00 1.74 -18.77
CA TYR A 180 4.04 0.70 -18.91
C TYR A 180 3.62 -0.58 -18.16
N LYS A 181 4.27 -1.70 -18.50
CA LYS A 181 4.13 -2.98 -17.77
C LYS A 181 5.08 -3.01 -16.56
N GLY A 182 4.86 -2.08 -15.61
CA GLY A 182 5.67 -1.96 -14.39
C GLY A 182 6.56 -0.71 -14.35
N ALA A 183 7.19 -0.46 -13.19
CA ALA A 183 7.98 0.75 -12.97
C ALA A 183 9.33 0.74 -13.69
N ALA A 184 9.99 -0.41 -13.81
CA ALA A 184 11.34 -0.49 -14.40
C ALA A 184 11.39 -0.01 -15.87
N PRO A 185 10.51 -0.47 -16.81
CA PRO A 185 10.50 0.02 -18.17
C PRO A 185 10.16 1.52 -18.24
N ALA A 186 9.28 2.04 -17.36
CA ALA A 186 8.96 3.46 -17.30
C ALA A 186 10.18 4.31 -16.87
N ILE A 187 10.93 3.86 -15.87
CA ILE A 187 12.16 4.55 -15.41
C ILE A 187 13.22 4.54 -16.53
N ASN A 188 13.34 3.46 -17.31
CA ASN A 188 14.24 3.40 -18.46
C ASN A 188 13.89 4.43 -19.55
N ASP A 189 12.63 4.86 -19.65
CA ASP A 189 12.20 5.92 -20.57
C ASP A 189 12.18 7.31 -19.91
N LEU A 190 12.06 7.39 -18.60
CA LEU A 190 12.17 8.63 -17.84
C LEU A 190 13.62 9.19 -17.86
N LEU A 191 14.60 8.32 -17.66
CA LEU A 191 16.01 8.73 -17.55
C LEU A 191 16.60 9.34 -18.84
N PRO A 192 16.24 8.90 -20.06
CA PRO A 192 16.61 9.60 -21.31
C PRO A 192 15.61 10.70 -21.71
N GLY A 193 14.54 10.96 -20.93
CA GLY A 193 13.57 12.05 -21.18
C GLY A 193 12.47 11.72 -22.19
N ARG A 194 12.23 10.45 -22.54
CA ARG A 194 11.10 10.04 -23.39
C ARG A 194 9.76 10.30 -22.72
N ILE A 195 9.69 10.13 -21.41
CA ILE A 195 8.65 10.67 -20.54
C ILE A 195 9.28 11.72 -19.62
N GLN A 196 8.51 12.75 -19.23
CA GLN A 196 9.05 13.92 -18.55
C GLN A 196 8.70 13.98 -17.08
N VAL A 197 7.56 13.38 -16.67
CA VAL A 197 7.02 13.47 -15.32
C VAL A 197 6.78 12.07 -14.77
N TRP A 198 7.13 11.87 -13.49
CA TRP A 198 6.92 10.62 -12.80
C TRP A 198 6.62 10.84 -11.33
N ILE A 199 5.60 10.16 -10.82
CA ILE A 199 5.39 9.97 -9.39
C ILE A 199 5.76 8.52 -9.08
N GLY A 200 6.75 8.29 -8.20
CA GLY A 200 7.21 6.92 -7.94
C GLY A 200 7.80 6.72 -6.56
N ALA A 201 8.06 5.45 -6.25
CA ALA A 201 8.63 5.06 -4.97
C ALA A 201 9.99 5.72 -4.72
N ALA A 202 10.15 6.32 -3.54
CA ALA A 202 11.32 7.12 -3.20
C ALA A 202 12.63 6.36 -3.31
N ASN A 203 12.67 5.10 -2.89
CA ASN A 203 13.88 4.26 -2.95
C ASN A 203 14.41 4.06 -4.37
N SER A 204 13.54 3.99 -5.38
CA SER A 204 13.94 3.84 -6.77
C SER A 204 14.38 5.16 -7.42
N LEU A 205 13.99 6.31 -6.85
CA LEU A 205 14.24 7.63 -7.43
C LEU A 205 15.41 8.37 -6.80
N VAL A 206 15.61 8.23 -5.48
CA VAL A 206 16.63 8.94 -4.73
C VAL A 206 18.04 8.78 -5.29
N PRO A 207 18.51 7.62 -5.76
CA PRO A 207 19.81 7.52 -6.43
C PRO A 207 19.90 8.43 -7.67
N HIS A 208 18.89 8.42 -8.53
CA HIS A 208 18.86 9.24 -9.74
C HIS A 208 18.70 10.73 -9.48
N ILE A 209 18.06 11.10 -8.37
CA ILE A 209 17.98 12.49 -7.90
C ILE A 209 19.36 12.96 -7.45
N LYS A 210 20.07 12.16 -6.65
CA LYS A 210 21.43 12.47 -6.17
C LYS A 210 22.44 12.60 -7.30
N ASP A 211 22.30 11.78 -8.35
CA ASP A 211 23.14 11.81 -9.54
C ASP A 211 22.75 12.94 -10.51
N GLY A 212 21.74 13.76 -10.19
CA GLY A 212 21.26 14.85 -11.05
C GLY A 212 20.54 14.40 -12.32
N ARG A 213 20.25 13.10 -12.46
CA ARG A 213 19.53 12.52 -13.60
C ARG A 213 18.03 12.77 -13.56
N LEU A 214 17.49 13.05 -12.36
CA LEU A 214 16.11 13.45 -12.12
C LEU A 214 16.09 14.67 -11.20
N ARG A 215 15.09 15.52 -11.38
CA ARG A 215 14.85 16.66 -10.50
C ARG A 215 13.64 16.37 -9.61
N LEU A 216 13.87 16.42 -8.30
CA LEU A 216 12.84 16.32 -7.29
C LEU A 216 12.02 17.61 -7.22
N LEU A 217 10.70 17.50 -7.20
CA LEU A 217 9.80 18.64 -7.02
C LEU A 217 9.06 18.58 -5.68
N ALA A 218 8.57 17.42 -5.26
CA ALA A 218 7.79 17.29 -4.03
C ALA A 218 7.69 15.83 -3.55
N ALA A 219 7.32 15.64 -2.28
CA ALA A 219 6.78 14.39 -1.77
C ALA A 219 5.29 14.31 -2.15
N ALA A 220 4.84 13.11 -2.58
CA ALA A 220 3.47 12.90 -3.01
C ALA A 220 2.53 12.48 -1.88
N GLY A 221 3.05 12.06 -0.73
CA GLY A 221 2.25 11.70 0.44
C GLY A 221 1.74 12.90 1.24
N SER A 222 0.96 12.62 2.29
CA SER A 222 0.46 13.62 3.25
C SER A 222 1.54 14.25 4.11
N LYS A 223 2.73 13.62 4.16
CA LYS A 223 3.92 14.08 4.90
C LYS A 223 5.14 14.14 3.98
N ARG A 224 6.12 14.97 4.35
CA ARG A 224 7.43 14.97 3.69
C ARG A 224 8.11 13.61 3.84
N SER A 225 8.84 13.20 2.80
CA SER A 225 9.57 11.93 2.85
C SER A 225 10.85 12.06 3.68
N PRO A 226 11.12 11.13 4.62
CA PRO A 226 12.41 11.09 5.31
C PRO A 226 13.61 10.86 4.38
N LEU A 227 13.39 10.33 3.16
CA LEU A 227 14.42 10.14 2.15
C LEU A 227 14.73 11.41 1.35
N ALA A 228 13.88 12.45 1.49
CA ALA A 228 14.00 13.74 0.82
C ALA A 228 13.31 14.82 1.68
N PRO A 229 13.81 15.08 2.91
CA PRO A 229 13.13 15.94 3.89
C PRO A 229 13.08 17.40 3.46
N GLU A 230 13.94 17.83 2.56
CA GLU A 230 13.98 19.15 1.97
C GLU A 230 12.80 19.42 1.03
N ALA A 231 12.24 18.38 0.42
CA ALA A 231 11.14 18.52 -0.53
C ALA A 231 9.81 18.77 0.20
N PRO A 232 9.05 19.80 -0.19
CA PRO A 232 7.70 20.00 0.33
C PRO A 232 6.78 18.85 -0.11
N THR A 233 5.65 18.66 0.55
CA THR A 233 4.56 17.86 -0.02
C THR A 233 3.86 18.62 -1.15
N ILE A 234 3.21 17.90 -2.07
CA ILE A 234 2.38 18.55 -3.10
C ILE A 234 1.29 19.42 -2.44
N ALA A 235 0.71 18.99 -1.32
CA ALA A 235 -0.26 19.77 -0.59
C ALA A 235 0.30 21.11 -0.09
N GLU A 236 1.54 21.13 0.44
CA GLU A 236 2.22 22.36 0.91
C GLU A 236 2.50 23.33 -0.25
N THR A 237 2.52 22.87 -1.50
CA THR A 237 2.78 23.71 -2.68
C THR A 237 1.52 24.38 -3.26
N GLY A 238 0.40 24.37 -2.53
CA GLY A 238 -0.82 25.06 -2.94
C GLY A 238 -1.94 24.14 -3.43
N TYR A 239 -1.85 22.84 -3.18
CA TYR A 239 -2.86 21.84 -3.54
C TYR A 239 -3.39 21.11 -2.30
N PRO A 240 -4.06 21.80 -1.37
CA PRO A 240 -4.55 21.22 -0.13
C PRO A 240 -5.51 20.07 -0.42
N GLY A 241 -5.36 18.98 0.34
CA GLY A 241 -6.13 17.74 0.12
C GLY A 241 -5.48 16.74 -0.82
N TYR A 242 -4.40 17.11 -1.53
CA TYR A 242 -3.58 16.12 -2.24
C TYR A 242 -2.82 15.25 -1.23
N ALA A 243 -3.01 13.93 -1.31
CA ALA A 243 -2.25 12.95 -0.53
C ALA A 243 -2.28 11.57 -1.22
N LEU A 244 -1.14 11.13 -1.72
CA LEU A 244 -0.94 9.79 -2.25
C LEU A 244 -0.26 8.95 -1.16
N ASP A 245 -1.06 8.53 -0.18
CA ASP A 245 -0.61 7.68 0.92
C ASP A 245 -0.84 6.21 0.55
N ILE A 246 0.22 5.54 0.10
CA ILE A 246 0.20 4.13 -0.26
C ILE A 246 0.58 3.31 0.96
N TRP A 247 -0.28 2.38 1.37
CA TRP A 247 -0.05 1.56 2.53
C TRP A 247 -0.11 0.05 2.25
N LEU A 248 0.59 -0.70 3.07
CA LEU A 248 0.55 -2.14 3.12
C LEU A 248 -0.10 -2.60 4.42
N SER A 249 -0.87 -3.67 4.35
CA SER A 249 -1.52 -4.25 5.52
C SER A 249 -1.56 -5.78 5.45
N ILE A 250 -1.95 -6.39 6.55
CA ILE A 250 -2.31 -7.81 6.61
C ILE A 250 -3.82 -7.90 6.78
N THR A 251 -4.45 -8.71 5.94
CA THR A 251 -5.82 -9.13 6.09
C THR A 251 -5.91 -10.66 6.04
N MET A 252 -6.98 -11.21 6.58
CA MET A 252 -7.32 -12.63 6.56
C MET A 252 -8.70 -12.84 5.95
N PRO A 253 -9.12 -14.08 5.63
CA PRO A 253 -10.51 -14.35 5.27
C PRO A 253 -11.47 -13.85 6.36
N ALA A 254 -12.63 -13.35 5.94
CA ALA A 254 -13.69 -12.99 6.87
C ALA A 254 -14.00 -14.16 7.81
N LYS A 255 -14.45 -13.85 9.05
CA LYS A 255 -14.74 -14.83 10.11
C LYS A 255 -13.52 -15.60 10.64
N SER A 256 -12.28 -15.22 10.29
CA SER A 256 -11.08 -15.73 10.97
C SER A 256 -11.19 -15.50 12.48
N PRO A 257 -10.74 -16.45 13.34
CA PRO A 257 -10.96 -16.36 14.78
C PRO A 257 -10.34 -15.08 15.38
N PRO A 258 -11.08 -14.30 16.17
CA PRO A 258 -10.56 -13.05 16.76
C PRO A 258 -9.28 -13.25 17.59
N ALA A 259 -9.16 -14.38 18.28
CA ALA A 259 -7.98 -14.71 19.07
C ALA A 259 -6.73 -14.94 18.19
N VAL A 260 -6.89 -15.51 16.98
CA VAL A 260 -5.80 -15.68 16.00
C VAL A 260 -5.40 -14.32 15.42
N ILE A 261 -6.39 -13.48 15.06
CA ILE A 261 -6.13 -12.11 14.58
C ILE A 261 -5.34 -11.31 15.62
N ALA A 262 -5.75 -11.35 16.88
CA ALA A 262 -5.08 -10.66 17.97
C ALA A 262 -3.64 -11.18 18.19
N ARG A 263 -3.42 -12.49 18.12
CA ARG A 263 -2.10 -13.12 18.23
C ARG A 263 -1.18 -12.67 17.09
N VAL A 264 -1.65 -12.75 15.84
CA VAL A 264 -0.87 -12.31 14.66
C VAL A 264 -0.56 -10.82 14.73
N ASN A 265 -1.54 -9.98 15.09
CA ASN A 265 -1.34 -8.56 15.28
C ASN A 265 -0.20 -8.28 16.29
N ALA A 266 -0.26 -8.89 17.48
CA ALA A 266 0.72 -8.69 18.54
C ALA A 266 2.13 -9.16 18.12
N ASP A 267 2.23 -10.33 17.49
CA ASP A 267 3.51 -10.91 17.11
C ASP A 267 4.17 -10.15 15.94
N VAL A 268 3.38 -9.75 14.93
CA VAL A 268 3.87 -8.90 13.82
C VAL A 268 4.25 -7.51 14.32
N ALA A 269 3.46 -6.91 15.22
CA ALA A 269 3.79 -5.61 15.81
C ALA A 269 5.12 -5.65 16.57
N ARG A 270 5.40 -6.74 17.29
CA ARG A 270 6.69 -6.94 18.00
C ARG A 270 7.85 -7.04 17.02
N VAL A 271 7.71 -7.80 15.93
CA VAL A 271 8.75 -7.94 14.89
C VAL A 271 9.05 -6.60 14.24
N LEU A 272 8.03 -5.88 13.79
CA LEU A 272 8.18 -4.62 13.06
C LEU A 272 8.51 -3.42 13.98
N GLY A 273 8.15 -3.49 15.25
CA GLY A 273 8.29 -2.38 16.20
C GLY A 273 9.74 -2.09 16.66
N THR A 274 10.69 -2.98 16.37
CA THR A 274 12.09 -2.81 16.79
C THR A 274 12.76 -1.67 16.02
N GLN A 275 13.70 -0.97 16.71
CA GLN A 275 14.47 0.09 16.07
C GLN A 275 15.32 -0.44 14.91
N GLU A 276 15.89 -1.63 15.06
CA GLU A 276 16.66 -2.32 14.01
C GLU A 276 15.82 -2.50 12.73
N MET A 277 14.59 -3.00 12.88
CA MET A 277 13.70 -3.24 11.73
C MET A 277 13.32 -1.94 11.04
N ARG A 278 12.99 -0.88 11.80
CA ARG A 278 12.72 0.45 11.26
C ARG A 278 13.93 1.01 10.50
N ALA A 279 15.13 0.93 11.08
CA ALA A 279 16.37 1.39 10.45
C ALA A 279 16.71 0.60 9.17
N ARG A 280 16.40 -0.69 9.12
CA ARG A 280 16.59 -1.55 7.94
C ARG A 280 15.64 -1.20 6.80
N LEU A 281 14.38 -0.87 7.10
CA LEU A 281 13.34 -0.64 6.11
C LEU A 281 13.29 0.83 5.61
N ALA A 282 13.69 1.79 6.43
CA ALA A 282 13.64 3.20 6.09
C ALA A 282 14.41 3.55 4.78
N PRO A 283 15.64 3.05 4.53
CA PRO A 283 16.33 3.30 3.26
C PRO A 283 15.61 2.75 2.02
N GLN A 284 14.70 1.79 2.22
CA GLN A 284 13.85 1.24 1.17
C GLN A 284 12.58 2.05 0.91
N GLY A 285 12.45 3.23 1.52
CA GLY A 285 11.24 4.05 1.41
C GLY A 285 10.01 3.43 2.11
N ILE A 286 10.24 2.56 3.06
CA ILE A 286 9.20 1.86 3.83
C ILE A 286 9.18 2.42 5.25
N GLU A 287 8.13 3.14 5.57
CA GLU A 287 7.84 3.59 6.93
C GLU A 287 7.02 2.52 7.64
N VAL A 288 7.58 1.92 8.69
CA VAL A 288 6.87 0.92 9.49
C VAL A 288 5.74 1.60 10.26
N VAL A 289 4.53 1.13 10.05
CA VAL A 289 3.34 1.50 10.81
C VAL A 289 2.79 0.26 11.49
N THR A 290 2.37 0.39 12.74
CA THR A 290 1.71 -0.67 13.48
C THR A 290 0.43 -0.13 14.10
N GLY A 291 -0.59 -0.95 14.21
CA GLY A 291 -1.88 -0.51 14.72
C GLY A 291 -2.81 -1.67 15.04
N THR A 292 -4.03 -1.34 15.41
CA THR A 292 -5.05 -2.33 15.75
C THR A 292 -5.86 -2.77 14.52
N PRO A 293 -6.54 -3.92 14.57
CA PRO A 293 -7.49 -4.32 13.53
C PRO A 293 -8.58 -3.27 13.28
N GLN A 294 -9.04 -2.60 14.35
CA GLN A 294 -10.05 -1.54 14.27
C GLN A 294 -9.54 -0.30 13.55
N ALA A 295 -8.27 0.08 13.78
CA ALA A 295 -7.64 1.19 13.08
C ALA A 295 -7.51 0.90 11.58
N LEU A 296 -7.10 -0.33 11.19
CA LEU A 296 -7.06 -0.73 9.79
C LEU A 296 -8.47 -0.76 9.17
N ALA A 297 -9.47 -1.30 9.87
CA ALA A 297 -10.85 -1.30 9.40
C ALA A 297 -11.39 0.13 9.15
N LYS A 298 -11.02 1.08 10.01
CA LYS A 298 -11.36 2.49 9.81
C LYS A 298 -10.64 3.09 8.59
N LEU A 299 -9.33 2.83 8.48
CA LEU A 299 -8.51 3.30 7.33
C LEU A 299 -9.08 2.81 6.00
N ILE A 300 -9.45 1.52 5.89
CA ILE A 300 -10.05 0.96 4.68
C ILE A 300 -11.35 1.69 4.33
N ARG A 301 -12.24 1.93 5.30
CA ARG A 301 -13.51 2.64 5.03
C ARG A 301 -13.28 4.07 4.59
N ASP A 302 -12.42 4.81 5.29
CA ASP A 302 -12.17 6.22 5.01
C ASP A 302 -11.51 6.39 3.63
N ASP A 303 -10.51 5.56 3.32
CA ASP A 303 -9.81 5.62 2.04
C ASP A 303 -10.68 5.12 0.88
N HIS A 304 -11.49 4.08 1.08
CA HIS A 304 -12.42 3.63 0.06
C HIS A 304 -13.41 4.75 -0.32
N ALA A 305 -13.97 5.46 0.64
CA ALA A 305 -14.86 6.59 0.39
C ALA A 305 -14.12 7.76 -0.29
N ARG A 306 -12.90 8.08 0.17
CA ARG A 306 -12.05 9.13 -0.40
C ARG A 306 -11.69 8.84 -1.84
N TRP A 307 -11.22 7.63 -2.14
CA TRP A 307 -10.83 7.23 -3.49
C TRP A 307 -12.03 7.16 -4.43
N GLY A 308 -13.19 6.63 -3.97
CA GLY A 308 -14.41 6.61 -4.78
C GLY A 308 -14.84 8.01 -5.23
N LYS A 309 -14.82 8.98 -4.31
CA LYS A 309 -15.11 10.38 -4.61
C LYS A 309 -14.10 10.98 -5.61
N LEU A 310 -12.82 10.75 -5.39
CA LEU A 310 -11.74 11.28 -6.23
C LEU A 310 -11.79 10.69 -7.65
N ILE A 311 -11.94 9.37 -7.77
CA ILE A 311 -12.01 8.67 -9.05
C ILE A 311 -13.19 9.19 -9.89
N ALA A 312 -14.36 9.36 -9.25
CA ALA A 312 -15.55 9.91 -9.93
C ALA A 312 -15.33 11.36 -10.36
N GLN A 313 -14.76 12.21 -9.51
CA GLN A 313 -14.55 13.63 -9.79
C GLN A 313 -13.43 13.89 -10.81
N ALA A 314 -12.37 13.10 -10.77
CA ALA A 314 -11.24 13.22 -11.69
C ALA A 314 -11.46 12.46 -13.01
N GLY A 315 -12.57 11.73 -13.15
CA GLY A 315 -12.88 10.95 -14.36
C GLY A 315 -11.87 9.84 -14.63
N ILE A 316 -11.22 9.31 -13.58
CA ILE A 316 -10.22 8.24 -13.71
C ILE A 316 -10.96 6.95 -14.12
N LYS A 317 -10.46 6.31 -15.17
CA LYS A 317 -11.03 5.05 -15.69
C LYS A 317 -10.06 3.90 -15.46
N GLY A 318 -10.61 2.74 -15.18
CA GLY A 318 -9.90 1.47 -15.30
C GLY A 318 -9.64 1.09 -16.77
N ASP A 319 -9.06 -0.09 -17.00
CA ASP A 319 -8.90 -0.67 -18.35
C ASP A 319 -10.23 -1.19 -18.90
#